data_5f938a764249d784ea5a07305733b907
#
_entry.id   5f938a764249d784ea5a07305733b907
#
_cell.length_a   1.000
_cell.length_b   1.000
_cell.length_c   1.000
_cell.angle_alpha   90.00
_cell.angle_beta   90.00
_cell.angle_gamma   90.00
#
_symmetry.space_group_name_H-M   'P 1'
#
loop_
_entity.id
_entity.type
_entity.pdbx_description
1 polymer ?
#
loop_
_entity_poly.entity_id
_entity_poly.type
_entity_poly.pdbx_seq_one_letter_code
_entity_poly.pdbx_strand_id
1 'polypeptide(L)'
;PPSFPDGLDVEVFSYSILERAQAEAKAPHDREHVTPFFRRGDFRTANLQSSKDLSQLRWSVDEVADLHFARAVFGYFAPAIDFEWAQVIQLMKKNPEIAAKNQAIPRNEGITMTKGQKLWRRAKQIIPGGNMLLSKRAEMHLPEKWPSYFSKSKGCKVWDLDGREYFDTYLMGVGTNILGYANEEIDAAVMGAVKCGNLSTFNAPEEVWLAEKLIELDPWSGMVRFARSGGEANAIATRIGRASSGKDGVAVCGYHGWHDWYLSANLGENDSLAGHL
;
A
#
# COMPACT_ATOMS: atom_id res chain seq x y z
N PRO A 1 -16.55 -28.50 2.92
CA PRO A 1 -16.44 -27.26 2.16
C PRO A 1 -17.70 -26.42 2.31
N PRO A 2 -17.63 -25.08 2.19
CA PRO A 2 -18.80 -24.21 2.20
C PRO A 2 -19.69 -24.51 0.96
N SER A 3 -20.99 -24.34 1.13
CA SER A 3 -21.99 -24.57 0.06
C SER A 3 -23.03 -23.45 -0.05
N PHE A 4 -23.03 -22.53 0.90
CA PHE A 4 -23.87 -21.32 0.89
C PHE A 4 -23.07 -20.11 0.37
N PRO A 5 -23.76 -19.05 -0.10
CA PRO A 5 -23.12 -17.79 -0.43
C PRO A 5 -22.26 -17.26 0.71
N ASP A 6 -21.13 -16.65 0.37
CA ASP A 6 -20.30 -15.90 1.31
C ASP A 6 -21.07 -14.70 1.85
N GLY A 7 -21.13 -14.52 3.18
CA GLY A 7 -21.98 -13.52 3.85
C GLY A 7 -23.30 -14.07 4.40
N LEU A 8 -23.67 -15.34 4.09
CA LEU A 8 -24.73 -16.08 4.79
C LEU A 8 -24.15 -17.11 5.77
N ASP A 9 -22.90 -16.94 6.17
CA ASP A 9 -22.25 -17.85 7.11
C ASP A 9 -22.87 -17.71 8.51
N VAL A 10 -23.31 -18.84 9.07
CA VAL A 10 -23.78 -18.93 10.45
C VAL A 10 -22.97 -20.00 11.16
N GLU A 11 -22.40 -19.66 12.29
CA GLU A 11 -21.62 -20.57 13.12
C GLU A 11 -22.26 -20.69 14.50
N VAL A 12 -22.39 -21.91 14.98
CA VAL A 12 -22.99 -22.21 16.28
C VAL A 12 -21.98 -22.98 17.12
N PHE A 13 -21.68 -22.50 18.30
CA PHE A 13 -20.77 -23.12 19.25
C PHE A 13 -21.20 -22.87 20.69
N SER A 14 -20.72 -23.71 21.63
CA SER A 14 -21.02 -23.52 23.04
C SER A 14 -20.25 -22.37 23.65
N TYR A 15 -20.78 -21.76 24.70
CA TYR A 15 -20.09 -20.69 25.43
C TYR A 15 -18.72 -21.12 25.95
N SER A 16 -18.59 -22.38 26.43
CA SER A 16 -17.32 -22.92 26.90
C SER A 16 -16.24 -22.99 25.83
N ILE A 17 -16.61 -23.23 24.57
CA ILE A 17 -15.67 -23.18 23.43
C ILE A 17 -15.22 -21.73 23.16
N LEU A 18 -16.11 -20.76 23.32
CA LEU A 18 -15.74 -19.35 23.18
C LEU A 18 -14.77 -18.90 24.29
N GLU A 19 -15.02 -19.30 25.55
CA GLU A 19 -14.09 -19.03 26.65
C GLU A 19 -12.70 -19.65 26.40
N ARG A 20 -12.66 -20.89 25.90
CA ARG A 20 -11.42 -21.53 25.52
C ARG A 20 -10.70 -20.78 24.40
N ALA A 21 -11.41 -20.32 23.36
CA ALA A 21 -10.84 -19.52 22.30
C ALA A 21 -10.25 -18.20 22.82
N GLN A 22 -10.96 -17.53 23.72
CA GLN A 22 -10.45 -16.29 24.35
C GLN A 22 -9.13 -16.52 25.09
N ALA A 23 -9.01 -17.64 25.81
CA ALA A 23 -7.83 -17.96 26.60
C ALA A 23 -6.63 -18.39 25.73
N GLU A 24 -6.88 -19.19 24.70
CA GLU A 24 -5.85 -19.90 23.94
C GLU A 24 -5.48 -19.23 22.60
N ALA A 25 -6.40 -18.46 21.97
CA ALA A 25 -6.15 -17.81 20.70
C ALA A 25 -5.18 -16.62 20.86
N LYS A 26 -3.94 -16.79 20.38
CA LYS A 26 -2.87 -15.80 20.45
C LYS A 26 -2.51 -15.18 19.11
N ALA A 27 -2.82 -15.87 18.01
CA ALA A 27 -2.52 -15.37 16.68
C ALA A 27 -3.46 -14.20 16.32
N PRO A 28 -2.94 -13.11 15.71
CA PRO A 28 -3.76 -11.94 15.38
C PRO A 28 -5.01 -12.29 14.56
N HIS A 29 -4.91 -13.15 13.56
CA HIS A 29 -6.04 -13.54 12.72
C HIS A 29 -7.14 -14.32 13.48
N ASP A 30 -6.76 -15.14 14.47
CA ASP A 30 -7.72 -15.85 15.32
C ASP A 30 -8.53 -14.89 16.20
N ARG A 31 -7.89 -13.77 16.59
CA ARG A 31 -8.51 -12.72 17.41
C ARG A 31 -9.38 -11.78 16.61
N GLU A 32 -9.02 -11.54 15.36
CA GLU A 32 -9.77 -10.66 14.44
C GLU A 32 -11.03 -11.36 13.88
N HIS A 33 -10.91 -12.64 13.51
CA HIS A 33 -11.98 -13.38 12.82
C HIS A 33 -12.74 -14.37 13.69
N VAL A 34 -12.48 -14.40 14.99
CA VAL A 34 -13.17 -15.18 16.05
C VAL A 34 -13.16 -16.70 15.84
N THR A 35 -13.59 -17.19 14.70
CA THR A 35 -13.89 -18.60 14.44
C THR A 35 -12.80 -19.44 13.75
N PRO A 36 -11.74 -18.89 13.13
CA PRO A 36 -10.64 -19.69 12.61
C PRO A 36 -10.01 -20.61 13.67
N PHE A 37 -10.00 -20.18 14.94
CA PHE A 37 -9.51 -20.97 16.06
C PHE A 37 -10.25 -22.30 16.19
N PHE A 38 -11.57 -22.34 15.96
CA PHE A 38 -12.39 -23.54 16.08
C PHE A 38 -12.22 -24.53 14.93
N ARG A 39 -11.62 -24.11 13.82
CA ARG A 39 -11.37 -24.96 12.64
C ARG A 39 -10.08 -25.77 12.74
N ARG A 40 -9.36 -25.65 13.84
CA ARG A 40 -8.20 -26.48 14.15
C ARG A 40 -8.66 -27.89 14.51
N GLY A 41 -7.79 -28.89 14.29
CA GLY A 41 -8.12 -30.31 14.45
C GLY A 41 -8.56 -30.78 15.83
N ASP A 42 -8.46 -29.90 16.84
CA ASP A 42 -8.81 -30.19 18.25
C ASP A 42 -10.31 -30.10 18.53
N PHE A 43 -11.12 -29.59 17.58
CA PHE A 43 -12.54 -29.40 17.77
C PHE A 43 -13.34 -30.33 16.85
N ARG A 44 -14.40 -30.90 17.40
CA ARG A 44 -15.41 -31.62 16.60
C ARG A 44 -16.27 -30.61 15.86
N THR A 45 -16.22 -30.59 14.56
CA THR A 45 -16.98 -29.67 13.72
C THR A 45 -17.96 -30.45 12.85
N ALA A 46 -19.12 -29.85 12.58
CA ALA A 46 -20.10 -30.31 11.61
C ALA A 46 -20.42 -29.15 10.63
N ASN A 47 -20.74 -29.46 9.40
CA ASN A 47 -21.10 -28.47 8.39
C ASN A 47 -22.49 -28.76 7.84
N LEU A 48 -23.39 -27.77 7.90
CA LEU A 48 -24.64 -27.79 7.19
C LEU A 48 -24.43 -27.50 5.73
N GLN A 49 -24.77 -28.42 4.85
CA GLN A 49 -24.59 -28.26 3.42
C GLN A 49 -25.92 -27.93 2.72
N SER A 50 -25.85 -27.00 1.78
CA SER A 50 -26.93 -26.75 0.83
C SER A 50 -26.99 -27.89 -0.19
N SER A 51 -28.18 -28.19 -0.70
CA SER A 51 -28.37 -29.12 -1.81
C SER A 51 -27.75 -28.68 -3.14
N LYS A 52 -27.40 -27.39 -3.24
CA LYS A 52 -26.71 -26.78 -4.38
C LYS A 52 -25.48 -26.07 -3.88
N ASP A 53 -24.39 -26.20 -4.62
CA ASP A 53 -23.18 -25.40 -4.33
C ASP A 53 -23.39 -23.96 -4.82
N LEU A 54 -23.47 -23.05 -3.86
CA LEU A 54 -23.61 -21.60 -4.05
C LEU A 54 -22.39 -20.84 -3.47
N SER A 55 -21.32 -21.57 -3.16
CA SER A 55 -20.14 -21.03 -2.49
C SER A 55 -19.39 -19.96 -3.29
N GLN A 56 -19.60 -19.92 -4.60
CA GLN A 56 -19.04 -18.92 -5.52
C GLN A 56 -19.77 -17.57 -5.44
N LEU A 57 -20.94 -17.50 -4.80
CA LEU A 57 -21.66 -16.23 -4.62
C LEU A 57 -21.12 -15.48 -3.42
N ARG A 58 -20.94 -14.17 -3.57
CA ARG A 58 -20.45 -13.29 -2.52
C ARG A 58 -21.49 -12.23 -2.17
N TRP A 59 -21.93 -12.26 -0.89
CA TRP A 59 -22.94 -11.35 -0.36
C TRP A 59 -22.48 -10.62 0.92
N SER A 60 -21.20 -10.77 1.30
CA SER A 60 -20.56 -9.90 2.28
C SER A 60 -20.41 -8.48 1.73
N VAL A 61 -20.25 -7.48 2.60
CA VAL A 61 -20.04 -6.07 2.20
C VAL A 61 -18.75 -5.56 2.83
N ASP A 62 -17.63 -5.88 2.20
CA ASP A 62 -16.29 -5.51 2.65
C ASP A 62 -15.62 -4.53 1.67
N GLU A 63 -15.99 -4.61 0.38
CA GLU A 63 -15.43 -3.82 -0.70
C GLU A 63 -16.48 -2.91 -1.35
N VAL A 64 -16.02 -1.88 -2.07
CA VAL A 64 -16.92 -0.95 -2.79
C VAL A 64 -17.81 -1.68 -3.79
N ALA A 65 -17.27 -2.72 -4.43
CA ALA A 65 -18.01 -3.56 -5.37
C ALA A 65 -19.16 -4.33 -4.68
N ASP A 66 -18.93 -4.81 -3.46
CA ASP A 66 -19.94 -5.46 -2.64
C ASP A 66 -21.09 -4.49 -2.28
N LEU A 67 -20.74 -3.25 -1.93
CA LEU A 67 -21.74 -2.20 -1.67
C LEU A 67 -22.57 -1.89 -2.92
N HIS A 68 -21.96 -1.87 -4.10
CA HIS A 68 -22.67 -1.68 -5.36
C HIS A 68 -23.61 -2.86 -5.67
N PHE A 69 -23.19 -4.09 -5.38
CA PHE A 69 -24.02 -5.26 -5.47
C PHE A 69 -25.21 -5.17 -4.52
N ALA A 70 -24.95 -4.91 -3.23
CA ALA A 70 -25.99 -4.78 -2.22
C ALA A 70 -27.03 -3.70 -2.59
N ARG A 71 -26.56 -2.52 -3.00
CA ARG A 71 -27.45 -1.43 -3.45
C ARG A 71 -28.30 -1.83 -4.65
N ALA A 72 -27.75 -2.59 -5.60
CA ALA A 72 -28.51 -3.05 -6.76
C ALA A 72 -29.60 -4.06 -6.35
N VAL A 73 -29.30 -4.99 -5.41
CA VAL A 73 -30.27 -5.93 -4.87
C VAL A 73 -31.39 -5.20 -4.13
N PHE A 74 -31.08 -4.34 -3.16
CA PHE A 74 -32.07 -3.56 -2.42
C PHE A 74 -32.87 -2.62 -3.31
N GLY A 75 -32.23 -2.00 -4.31
CA GLY A 75 -32.91 -1.16 -5.28
C GLY A 75 -33.93 -1.91 -6.14
N TYR A 76 -33.67 -3.17 -6.47
CA TYR A 76 -34.60 -4.01 -7.21
C TYR A 76 -35.84 -4.37 -6.39
N PHE A 77 -35.66 -4.69 -5.11
CA PHE A 77 -36.78 -5.06 -4.23
C PHE A 77 -37.50 -3.85 -3.59
N ALA A 78 -36.97 -2.63 -3.74
CA ALA A 78 -37.55 -1.46 -3.13
C ALA A 78 -39.05 -1.30 -3.47
N PRO A 79 -39.91 -0.90 -2.49
CA PRO A 79 -39.58 -0.48 -1.13
C PRO A 79 -39.44 -1.63 -0.10
N ALA A 80 -39.61 -2.91 -0.50
CA ALA A 80 -39.47 -4.05 0.39
C ALA A 80 -38.02 -4.24 0.83
N ILE A 81 -37.80 -4.51 2.10
CA ILE A 81 -36.48 -4.78 2.71
C ILE A 81 -36.39 -6.18 3.34
N ASP A 82 -37.50 -6.92 3.35
CA ASP A 82 -37.70 -8.22 3.98
C ASP A 82 -37.80 -9.37 2.94
N PHE A 83 -36.96 -9.35 1.94
CA PHE A 83 -36.90 -10.38 0.90
C PHE A 83 -36.04 -11.57 1.34
N GLU A 84 -36.42 -12.78 0.87
CA GLU A 84 -35.68 -14.00 1.15
C GLU A 84 -34.45 -14.17 0.26
N TRP A 85 -33.41 -14.83 0.75
CA TRP A 85 -32.17 -15.11 0.02
C TRP A 85 -32.43 -15.90 -1.28
N ALA A 86 -33.46 -16.76 -1.33
CA ALA A 86 -33.86 -17.48 -2.54
C ALA A 86 -34.34 -16.53 -3.64
N GLN A 87 -34.98 -15.41 -3.30
CA GLN A 87 -35.41 -14.39 -4.25
C GLN A 87 -34.19 -13.65 -4.82
N VAL A 88 -33.16 -13.44 -4.03
CA VAL A 88 -31.89 -12.84 -4.51
C VAL A 88 -31.21 -13.76 -5.54
N ILE A 89 -31.21 -15.09 -5.32
CA ILE A 89 -30.70 -16.04 -6.31
C ILE A 89 -31.51 -15.97 -7.63
N GLN A 90 -32.81 -15.86 -7.54
CA GLN A 90 -33.64 -15.72 -8.74
C GLN A 90 -33.38 -14.40 -9.47
N LEU A 91 -33.21 -13.32 -8.71
CA LEU A 91 -32.81 -12.02 -9.24
C LEU A 91 -31.51 -12.12 -10.03
N MET A 92 -30.45 -12.68 -9.43
CA MET A 92 -29.14 -12.83 -10.06
C MET A 92 -29.17 -13.69 -11.34
N LYS A 93 -30.05 -14.71 -11.38
CA LYS A 93 -30.25 -15.51 -12.60
C LYS A 93 -30.92 -14.72 -13.72
N LYS A 94 -31.85 -13.84 -13.38
CA LYS A 94 -32.56 -12.99 -14.36
C LYS A 94 -31.72 -11.79 -14.81
N ASN A 95 -30.82 -11.31 -13.95
CA ASN A 95 -30.01 -10.13 -14.14
C ASN A 95 -28.52 -10.44 -13.84
N PRO A 96 -27.80 -11.13 -14.73
CA PRO A 96 -26.42 -11.54 -14.50
C PRO A 96 -25.46 -10.35 -14.24
N GLU A 97 -25.79 -9.16 -14.74
CA GLU A 97 -25.02 -7.94 -14.54
C GLU A 97 -24.99 -7.48 -13.05
N ILE A 98 -25.98 -7.90 -12.26
CA ILE A 98 -25.99 -7.65 -10.81
C ILE A 98 -24.94 -8.56 -10.14
N ALA A 99 -24.93 -9.84 -10.50
CA ALA A 99 -23.98 -10.82 -9.98
C ALA A 99 -22.54 -10.45 -10.36
N ALA A 100 -22.31 -9.95 -11.57
CA ALA A 100 -20.99 -9.58 -12.08
C ALA A 100 -20.32 -8.42 -11.29
N LYS A 101 -21.09 -7.66 -10.51
CA LYS A 101 -20.55 -6.48 -9.79
C LYS A 101 -19.44 -6.83 -8.80
N ASN A 102 -19.51 -8.01 -8.14
CA ASN A 102 -18.53 -8.45 -7.16
C ASN A 102 -18.05 -9.90 -7.33
N GLN A 103 -18.43 -10.55 -8.40
CA GLN A 103 -18.07 -11.96 -8.67
C GLN A 103 -16.55 -12.19 -8.78
N ALA A 104 -15.78 -11.16 -9.15
CA ALA A 104 -14.34 -11.25 -9.28
C ALA A 104 -13.60 -11.29 -7.94
N ILE A 105 -14.30 -11.03 -6.81
CA ILE A 105 -13.71 -11.00 -5.48
C ILE A 105 -13.76 -12.42 -4.88
N PRO A 106 -12.61 -13.06 -4.58
CA PRO A 106 -12.59 -14.41 -4.03
C PRO A 106 -13.21 -14.47 -2.63
N ARG A 107 -13.81 -15.62 -2.29
CA ARG A 107 -14.28 -15.89 -0.93
C ARG A 107 -13.10 -15.87 0.05
N ASN A 108 -13.33 -15.35 1.25
CA ASN A 108 -12.31 -15.23 2.31
C ASN A 108 -11.08 -14.40 1.92
N GLU A 109 -11.18 -13.54 0.93
CA GLU A 109 -10.08 -12.64 0.54
C GLU A 109 -9.56 -11.86 1.74
N GLY A 110 -10.45 -11.41 2.62
CA GLY A 110 -10.10 -10.71 3.87
C GLY A 110 -9.24 -11.52 4.84
N ILE A 111 -9.36 -12.85 4.83
CA ILE A 111 -8.58 -13.76 5.69
C ILE A 111 -7.18 -14.00 5.11
N THR A 112 -7.04 -13.98 3.79
CA THR A 112 -5.78 -14.29 3.10
C THR A 112 -4.89 -13.08 2.83
N MET A 113 -5.48 -11.89 2.75
CA MET A 113 -4.75 -10.65 2.48
C MET A 113 -4.40 -9.87 3.75
N THR A 114 -3.16 -9.41 3.83
CA THR A 114 -2.71 -8.50 4.89
C THR A 114 -3.33 -7.10 4.72
N LYS A 115 -3.35 -6.32 5.80
CA LYS A 115 -3.80 -4.91 5.77
C LYS A 115 -3.04 -4.08 4.74
N GLY A 116 -1.73 -4.32 4.62
CA GLY A 116 -0.89 -3.65 3.64
C GLY A 116 -1.27 -3.97 2.20
N GLN A 117 -1.62 -5.22 1.90
CA GLN A 117 -2.07 -5.63 0.56
C GLN A 117 -3.43 -5.04 0.20
N LYS A 118 -4.38 -5.03 1.13
CA LYS A 118 -5.68 -4.35 0.95
C LYS A 118 -5.49 -2.86 0.65
N LEU A 119 -4.63 -2.20 1.43
CA LEU A 119 -4.32 -0.78 1.24
C LEU A 119 -3.62 -0.53 -0.11
N TRP A 120 -2.74 -1.43 -0.56
CA TRP A 120 -2.10 -1.34 -1.87
C TRP A 120 -3.10 -1.43 -3.03
N ARG A 121 -4.07 -2.34 -2.95
CA ARG A 121 -5.17 -2.39 -3.93
C ARG A 121 -5.95 -1.08 -3.97
N ARG A 122 -6.26 -0.51 -2.80
CA ARG A 122 -6.94 0.78 -2.71
C ARG A 122 -6.08 1.90 -3.30
N ALA A 123 -4.79 1.92 -3.00
CA ALA A 123 -3.86 2.91 -3.53
C ALA A 123 -3.84 2.91 -5.06
N LYS A 124 -3.81 1.75 -5.71
CA LYS A 124 -3.85 1.65 -7.19
C LYS A 124 -5.12 2.21 -7.83
N GLN A 125 -6.20 2.33 -7.09
CA GLN A 125 -7.46 2.93 -7.59
C GLN A 125 -7.48 4.45 -7.52
N ILE A 126 -6.68 5.06 -6.64
CA ILE A 126 -6.74 6.50 -6.32
C ILE A 126 -5.41 7.23 -6.56
N ILE A 127 -4.32 6.49 -6.73
CA ILE A 127 -2.98 7.02 -7.00
C ILE A 127 -2.47 6.37 -8.29
N PRO A 128 -2.15 7.10 -9.33
CA PRO A 128 -1.55 6.54 -10.54
C PRO A 128 -0.32 5.70 -10.20
N GLY A 129 -0.34 4.40 -10.58
CA GLY A 129 0.72 3.45 -10.24
C GLY A 129 0.81 3.04 -8.76
N GLY A 130 -0.15 3.46 -7.91
CA GLY A 130 -0.25 3.09 -6.50
C GLY A 130 0.67 3.88 -5.55
N ASN A 131 1.77 4.44 -6.03
CA ASN A 131 2.69 5.29 -5.28
C ASN A 131 3.59 6.11 -6.22
N MET A 132 4.40 7.01 -5.64
CA MET A 132 5.33 7.88 -6.37
C MET A 132 6.60 7.17 -6.86
N LEU A 133 7.05 6.09 -6.19
CA LEU A 133 8.34 5.47 -6.45
C LEU A 133 8.19 4.08 -7.05
N LEU A 134 8.70 3.88 -8.27
CA LEU A 134 8.70 2.58 -8.94
C LEU A 134 9.30 1.48 -8.06
N SER A 135 10.43 1.75 -7.40
CA SER A 135 11.14 0.80 -6.54
C SER A 135 10.35 0.35 -5.28
N LYS A 136 9.24 1.00 -4.95
CA LYS A 136 8.37 0.61 -3.82
C LYS A 136 7.07 -0.08 -4.26
N ARG A 137 6.88 -0.35 -5.55
CA ARG A 137 5.71 -1.07 -6.04
C ARG A 137 5.81 -2.55 -5.68
N ALA A 138 4.73 -3.13 -5.18
CA ALA A 138 4.67 -4.55 -4.82
C ALA A 138 5.03 -5.46 -6.01
N GLU A 139 4.65 -5.06 -7.20
CA GLU A 139 4.92 -5.77 -8.46
C GLU A 139 6.41 -5.90 -8.79
N MET A 140 7.25 -5.01 -8.25
CA MET A 140 8.72 -5.07 -8.42
C MET A 140 9.40 -6.08 -7.50
N HIS A 141 8.69 -6.60 -6.49
CA HIS A 141 9.22 -7.51 -5.48
C HIS A 141 8.48 -8.84 -5.49
N LEU A 142 7.36 -8.90 -4.76
CA LEU A 142 6.56 -10.10 -4.60
C LEU A 142 5.08 -9.74 -4.76
N PRO A 143 4.56 -9.71 -5.99
CA PRO A 143 3.17 -9.39 -6.26
C PRO A 143 2.23 -10.21 -5.38
N GLU A 144 1.16 -9.62 -4.89
CA GLU A 144 0.12 -10.23 -4.04
C GLU A 144 0.60 -10.72 -2.64
N LYS A 145 1.91 -10.68 -2.36
CA LYS A 145 2.46 -11.10 -1.06
C LYS A 145 3.31 -10.03 -0.38
N TRP A 146 3.73 -8.99 -1.11
CA TRP A 146 4.52 -7.90 -0.54
C TRP A 146 3.71 -7.12 0.48
N PRO A 147 4.26 -6.80 1.69
CA PRO A 147 3.53 -6.09 2.75
C PRO A 147 3.11 -4.68 2.36
N SER A 148 3.85 -4.02 1.47
CA SER A 148 3.64 -2.70 0.84
C SER A 148 3.69 -1.50 1.78
N TYR A 149 3.22 -1.61 3.03
CA TYR A 149 3.13 -0.51 3.98
C TYR A 149 3.70 -0.90 5.34
N PHE A 150 4.33 0.06 5.99
CA PHE A 150 4.88 -0.12 7.33
C PHE A 150 4.10 0.69 8.37
N SER A 151 4.08 0.20 9.60
CA SER A 151 3.55 0.91 10.77
C SER A 151 4.64 1.63 11.55
N LYS A 152 5.83 1.04 11.61
CA LYS A 152 7.03 1.61 12.23
C LYS A 152 8.29 1.01 11.67
N SER A 153 9.41 1.69 11.86
CA SER A 153 10.75 1.18 11.56
C SER A 153 11.73 1.64 12.65
N LYS A 154 12.76 0.84 12.93
CA LYS A 154 13.88 1.20 13.84
C LYS A 154 15.13 0.38 13.52
N GLY A 155 16.29 1.03 13.44
CA GLY A 155 17.53 0.39 13.02
C GLY A 155 17.38 -0.21 11.61
N CYS A 156 17.58 -1.52 11.47
CA CYS A 156 17.32 -2.25 10.21
C CYS A 156 15.98 -3.01 10.19
N LYS A 157 15.10 -2.77 11.18
CA LYS A 157 13.83 -3.47 11.30
C LYS A 157 12.67 -2.62 10.85
N VAL A 158 11.69 -3.29 10.20
CA VAL A 158 10.44 -2.68 9.73
C VAL A 158 9.28 -3.57 10.15
N TRP A 159 8.19 -2.99 10.61
CA TRP A 159 6.95 -3.69 10.96
C TRP A 159 5.86 -3.31 9.97
N ASP A 160 5.16 -4.31 9.43
CA ASP A 160 4.01 -4.07 8.57
C ASP A 160 2.78 -3.59 9.37
N LEU A 161 1.65 -3.36 8.67
CA LEU A 161 0.40 -2.92 9.30
C LEU A 161 -0.28 -4.02 10.15
N ASP A 162 0.16 -5.26 10.01
CA ASP A 162 -0.29 -6.39 10.82
C ASP A 162 0.65 -6.68 12.00
N GLY A 163 1.70 -5.85 12.17
CA GLY A 163 2.66 -5.94 13.26
C GLY A 163 3.74 -7.01 13.07
N ARG A 164 3.87 -7.60 11.89
CA ARG A 164 4.95 -8.55 11.59
C ARG A 164 6.26 -7.82 11.42
N GLU A 165 7.32 -8.35 12.01
CA GLU A 165 8.66 -7.80 11.92
C GLU A 165 9.41 -8.36 10.71
N TYR A 166 10.15 -7.49 10.02
CA TYR A 166 11.05 -7.81 8.91
C TYR A 166 12.40 -7.11 9.10
N PHE A 167 13.45 -7.70 8.56
CA PHE A 167 14.72 -7.03 8.39
C PHE A 167 14.77 -6.39 7.00
N ASP A 168 15.05 -5.10 6.94
CA ASP A 168 15.29 -4.43 5.68
C ASP A 168 16.75 -4.63 5.26
N THR A 169 16.95 -5.56 4.34
CA THR A 169 18.27 -5.88 3.75
C THR A 169 18.43 -5.27 2.36
N TYR A 170 17.49 -4.42 1.94
CA TYR A 170 17.48 -3.81 0.62
C TYR A 170 18.02 -2.39 0.65
N LEU A 171 17.23 -1.38 0.37
CA LEU A 171 17.72 -0.01 0.16
C LEU A 171 17.48 0.94 1.35
N MET A 172 16.92 0.50 2.44
CA MET A 172 16.63 1.31 3.62
C MET A 172 16.14 2.75 3.29
N GLY A 173 15.00 2.84 2.59
CA GLY A 173 14.45 4.11 2.14
C GLY A 173 15.20 4.74 0.96
N VAL A 174 15.63 3.90 -0.01
CA VAL A 174 16.37 4.32 -1.23
C VAL A 174 17.74 4.93 -0.87
N GLY A 175 18.44 4.28 0.09
CA GLY A 175 19.80 4.66 0.49
C GLY A 175 19.89 5.90 1.40
N THR A 176 18.77 6.42 1.89
CA THR A 176 18.76 7.64 2.72
C THR A 176 18.98 7.41 4.21
N ASN A 177 18.74 6.18 4.70
CA ASN A 177 18.80 5.85 6.13
C ASN A 177 20.05 5.04 6.48
N ILE A 178 21.23 5.49 6.09
CA ILE A 178 22.50 4.78 6.33
C ILE A 178 22.85 4.61 7.81
N LEU A 179 22.30 5.46 8.70
CA LEU A 179 22.43 5.34 10.15
C LEU A 179 21.37 4.43 10.80
N GLY A 180 20.50 3.85 9.98
CA GLY A 180 19.34 3.11 10.45
C GLY A 180 18.09 3.98 10.60
N TYR A 181 16.93 3.31 10.62
CA TYR A 181 15.64 3.97 10.82
C TYR A 181 15.51 4.50 12.27
N ALA A 182 14.80 5.61 12.42
CA ALA A 182 14.49 6.22 13.72
C ALA A 182 15.74 6.37 14.61
N ASN A 183 16.78 7.00 14.06
CA ASN A 183 17.98 7.35 14.82
C ASN A 183 17.63 8.45 15.82
N GLU A 184 17.88 8.21 17.10
CA GLU A 184 17.40 9.06 18.19
C GLU A 184 18.03 10.46 18.19
N GLU A 185 19.29 10.60 17.79
CA GLU A 185 19.97 11.89 17.70
C GLU A 185 19.40 12.74 16.55
N ILE A 186 19.20 12.10 15.38
CA ILE A 186 18.61 12.76 14.21
C ILE A 186 17.17 13.17 14.51
N ASP A 187 16.36 12.26 15.06
CA ASP A 187 14.97 12.53 15.39
C ASP A 187 14.84 13.68 16.41
N ALA A 188 15.71 13.71 17.43
CA ALA A 188 15.72 14.78 18.41
C ALA A 188 16.07 16.14 17.79
N ALA A 189 17.06 16.19 16.88
CA ALA A 189 17.43 17.40 16.18
C ALA A 189 16.31 17.92 15.28
N VAL A 190 15.69 17.02 14.50
CA VAL A 190 14.55 17.33 13.61
C VAL A 190 13.35 17.83 14.42
N MET A 191 13.00 17.16 15.52
CA MET A 191 11.93 17.59 16.43
C MET A 191 12.21 18.95 17.05
N GLY A 192 13.47 19.25 17.38
CA GLY A 192 13.91 20.56 17.86
C GLY A 192 13.63 21.65 16.82
N ALA A 193 14.07 21.44 15.59
CA ALA A 193 13.84 22.38 14.49
C ALA A 193 12.33 22.59 14.20
N VAL A 194 11.54 21.53 14.18
CA VAL A 194 10.07 21.62 13.99
C VAL A 194 9.40 22.47 15.07
N LYS A 195 9.83 22.35 16.33
CA LYS A 195 9.30 23.17 17.45
C LYS A 195 9.64 24.65 17.32
N CYS A 196 10.75 24.99 16.66
CA CYS A 196 11.14 26.38 16.39
C CYS A 196 10.44 26.97 15.14
N GLY A 197 9.73 26.15 14.38
CA GLY A 197 9.10 26.52 13.12
C GLY A 197 9.99 26.14 11.93
N ASN A 198 9.50 25.21 11.11
CA ASN A 198 10.25 24.64 10.00
C ASN A 198 10.15 25.43 8.69
N LEU A 199 9.40 26.51 8.67
CA LEU A 199 9.27 27.41 7.52
C LEU A 199 8.93 28.82 7.98
N SER A 200 9.65 29.81 7.50
CA SER A 200 9.49 31.22 7.81
C SER A 200 9.72 32.09 6.57
N THR A 201 9.38 33.38 6.66
CA THR A 201 9.78 34.40 5.68
C THR A 201 11.31 34.61 5.66
N PHE A 202 11.97 34.35 6.79
CA PHE A 202 13.43 34.41 6.90
C PHE A 202 14.05 33.07 6.53
N ASN A 203 15.33 33.11 6.14
CA ASN A 203 16.11 31.93 5.84
C ASN A 203 16.48 31.17 7.12
N ALA A 204 16.63 29.84 7.02
CA ALA A 204 17.10 29.01 8.10
C ALA A 204 18.64 29.05 8.18
N PRO A 205 19.25 29.21 9.35
CA PRO A 205 20.70 29.24 9.48
C PRO A 205 21.36 27.89 9.13
N GLU A 206 20.62 26.79 9.24
CA GLU A 206 21.06 25.45 8.90
C GLU A 206 21.50 25.31 7.44
N GLU A 207 20.95 26.12 6.53
CA GLU A 207 21.40 26.16 5.13
C GLU A 207 22.87 26.58 5.03
N VAL A 208 23.27 27.59 5.81
CA VAL A 208 24.65 28.09 5.82
C VAL A 208 25.57 27.05 6.45
N TRP A 209 25.23 26.54 7.61
CA TRP A 209 26.04 25.55 8.33
C TRP A 209 26.25 24.26 7.52
N LEU A 210 25.20 23.80 6.84
CA LEU A 210 25.30 22.64 5.96
C LEU A 210 26.17 22.93 4.74
N ALA A 211 26.05 24.12 4.13
CA ALA A 211 26.88 24.51 3.00
C ALA A 211 28.37 24.57 3.38
N GLU A 212 28.70 25.18 4.54
CA GLU A 212 30.06 25.22 5.08
C GLU A 212 30.61 23.81 5.30
N LYS A 213 29.80 22.91 5.88
CA LYS A 213 30.23 21.52 6.09
C LYS A 213 30.47 20.75 4.80
N LEU A 214 29.65 20.97 3.78
CA LEU A 214 29.84 20.34 2.47
C LEU A 214 31.08 20.84 1.77
N ILE A 215 31.40 22.15 1.85
CA ILE A 215 32.64 22.72 1.29
C ILE A 215 33.87 22.20 2.05
N GLU A 216 33.79 22.02 3.36
CA GLU A 216 34.86 21.38 4.14
C GLU A 216 35.14 19.95 3.69
N LEU A 217 34.08 19.17 3.40
CA LEU A 217 34.19 17.78 2.94
C LEU A 217 34.66 17.67 1.49
N ASP A 218 34.30 18.63 0.65
CA ASP A 218 34.65 18.70 -0.77
C ASP A 218 35.43 20.00 -1.07
N PRO A 219 36.72 20.08 -0.75
CA PRO A 219 37.49 21.33 -0.80
C PRO A 219 37.67 21.96 -2.23
N TRP A 220 37.35 21.20 -3.27
CA TRP A 220 37.31 21.72 -4.66
C TRP A 220 36.03 22.50 -4.97
N SER A 221 35.01 22.41 -4.10
CA SER A 221 33.73 23.12 -4.22
C SER A 221 33.85 24.53 -3.64
N GLY A 222 33.45 25.53 -4.41
CA GLY A 222 33.43 26.91 -3.93
C GLY A 222 32.10 27.35 -3.35
N MET A 223 31.00 26.73 -3.79
CA MET A 223 29.61 27.07 -3.42
C MET A 223 28.73 25.85 -3.46
N VAL A 224 27.61 25.89 -2.71
CA VAL A 224 26.61 24.80 -2.65
C VAL A 224 25.25 25.33 -3.08
N ARG A 225 24.54 24.51 -3.85
CA ARG A 225 23.14 24.74 -4.20
C ARG A 225 22.27 23.56 -3.74
N PHE A 226 21.28 23.84 -2.91
CA PHE A 226 20.35 22.84 -2.40
C PHE A 226 19.16 22.65 -3.34
N ALA A 227 18.62 21.43 -3.34
CA ALA A 227 17.39 21.04 -4.01
C ALA A 227 16.63 20.03 -3.13
N ARG A 228 15.35 19.83 -3.41
CA ARG A 228 14.51 18.91 -2.61
C ARG A 228 14.58 17.45 -3.08
N SER A 229 15.05 17.24 -4.30
CA SER A 229 15.17 15.90 -4.88
C SER A 229 16.37 15.80 -5.80
N GLY A 230 16.83 14.56 -6.05
CA GLY A 230 17.92 14.31 -6.99
C GLY A 230 17.62 14.79 -8.41
N GLY A 231 16.36 14.66 -8.87
CA GLY A 231 15.94 15.18 -10.17
C GLY A 231 16.03 16.70 -10.27
N GLU A 232 15.63 17.44 -9.23
CA GLU A 232 15.81 18.89 -9.16
C GLU A 232 17.29 19.26 -9.15
N ALA A 233 18.13 18.58 -8.36
CA ALA A 233 19.56 18.82 -8.31
C ALA A 233 20.22 18.62 -9.68
N ASN A 234 19.88 17.56 -10.38
CA ASN A 234 20.39 17.28 -11.73
C ASN A 234 19.88 18.28 -12.77
N ALA A 235 18.64 18.74 -12.67
CA ALA A 235 18.12 19.80 -13.53
C ALA A 235 18.89 21.13 -13.32
N ILE A 236 19.20 21.47 -12.06
CA ILE A 236 20.01 22.65 -11.73
C ILE A 236 21.43 22.47 -12.27
N ALA A 237 22.07 21.32 -12.05
CA ALA A 237 23.42 21.04 -12.55
C ALA A 237 23.51 21.12 -14.08
N THR A 238 22.53 20.56 -14.80
CA THR A 238 22.43 20.64 -16.26
C THR A 238 22.31 22.09 -16.73
N ARG A 239 21.47 22.90 -16.07
CA ARG A 239 21.35 24.33 -16.39
C ARG A 239 22.62 25.09 -16.17
N ILE A 240 23.33 24.85 -15.05
CA ILE A 240 24.63 25.48 -14.77
C ILE A 240 25.64 25.05 -15.83
N GLY A 241 25.75 23.77 -16.16
CA GLY A 241 26.64 23.25 -17.16
C GLY A 241 26.43 23.87 -18.54
N ARG A 242 25.20 24.00 -19.00
CA ARG A 242 24.85 24.67 -20.27
C ARG A 242 25.20 26.16 -20.24
N ALA A 243 24.84 26.86 -19.18
CA ALA A 243 25.13 28.29 -19.05
C ALA A 243 26.65 28.57 -19.00
N SER A 244 27.42 27.75 -18.32
CA SER A 244 28.87 27.87 -18.17
C SER A 244 29.61 27.52 -19.45
N SER A 245 29.18 26.49 -20.19
CA SER A 245 29.87 26.02 -21.39
C SER A 245 29.42 26.70 -22.69
N GLY A 246 28.26 27.35 -22.69
CA GLY A 246 27.59 27.85 -23.90
C GLY A 246 27.09 26.74 -24.84
N LYS A 247 26.95 25.50 -24.36
CA LYS A 247 26.55 24.32 -25.16
C LYS A 247 25.22 23.76 -24.65
N ASP A 248 24.38 23.27 -25.57
CA ASP A 248 23.06 22.70 -25.23
C ASP A 248 23.13 21.19 -24.99
N GLY A 249 24.04 20.48 -25.67
CA GLY A 249 24.14 19.02 -25.59
C GLY A 249 24.70 18.55 -24.25
N VAL A 250 24.05 17.52 -23.67
CA VAL A 250 24.46 16.87 -22.42
C VAL A 250 24.64 15.38 -22.67
N ALA A 251 25.82 14.85 -22.38
CA ALA A 251 26.07 13.42 -22.37
C ALA A 251 25.70 12.85 -21.02
N VAL A 252 24.87 11.80 -21.00
CA VAL A 252 24.38 11.13 -19.77
C VAL A 252 24.80 9.67 -19.76
N CYS A 253 25.09 9.14 -18.56
CA CYS A 253 25.41 7.73 -18.34
C CYS A 253 24.73 7.27 -17.04
N GLY A 254 23.95 6.19 -17.11
CA GLY A 254 23.19 5.67 -15.97
C GLY A 254 21.89 6.44 -15.69
N TYR A 255 21.26 6.16 -14.55
CA TYR A 255 20.00 6.78 -14.14
C TYR A 255 20.22 8.08 -13.38
N HIS A 256 19.58 9.17 -13.82
CA HIS A 256 19.72 10.51 -13.24
C HIS A 256 18.38 11.18 -12.89
N GLY A 257 17.36 10.43 -12.61
CA GLY A 257 16.01 10.94 -12.26
C GLY A 257 14.99 10.75 -13.38
N TRP A 258 13.87 11.42 -13.23
CA TRP A 258 12.70 11.29 -14.10
C TRP A 258 12.19 12.64 -14.65
N HIS A 259 12.97 13.71 -14.49
CA HIS A 259 12.65 15.02 -15.04
C HIS A 259 12.80 15.04 -16.56
N ASP A 260 12.03 15.89 -17.22
CA ASP A 260 11.89 15.91 -18.70
C ASP A 260 13.23 15.99 -19.44
N TRP A 261 14.18 16.77 -18.94
CA TRP A 261 15.52 16.89 -19.55
C TRP A 261 16.26 15.56 -19.68
N TYR A 262 15.96 14.62 -18.76
CA TYR A 262 16.58 13.29 -18.72
C TYR A 262 15.73 12.24 -19.44
N LEU A 263 14.41 12.28 -19.26
CA LEU A 263 13.52 11.32 -19.90
C LEU A 263 13.57 11.38 -21.41
N SER A 264 13.66 12.58 -21.99
CA SER A 264 13.81 12.76 -23.42
C SER A 264 15.09 12.12 -24.00
N ALA A 265 16.10 11.87 -23.15
CA ALA A 265 17.35 11.23 -23.57
C ALA A 265 17.35 9.71 -23.41
N ASN A 266 16.54 9.14 -22.49
CA ASN A 266 16.67 7.74 -22.06
C ASN A 266 15.53 6.81 -22.44
N LEU A 267 14.39 7.33 -22.83
CA LEU A 267 13.26 6.50 -23.19
C LEU A 267 13.22 6.34 -24.71
N GLY A 268 13.99 5.37 -25.21
CA GLY A 268 14.27 5.18 -26.62
C GLY A 268 13.19 4.47 -27.44
N GLU A 269 12.00 4.18 -26.90
CA GLU A 269 10.92 3.56 -27.66
C GLU A 269 9.67 4.45 -27.73
N ASN A 270 8.95 4.33 -28.85
CA ASN A 270 7.97 5.30 -29.31
C ASN A 270 6.84 5.70 -28.35
N ASP A 271 6.50 4.85 -27.38
CA ASP A 271 5.40 5.13 -26.44
C ASP A 271 5.87 5.79 -25.14
N SER A 272 7.15 5.84 -24.89
CA SER A 272 7.74 6.33 -23.64
C SER A 272 7.88 7.86 -23.57
N LEU A 273 7.70 8.55 -24.70
CA LEU A 273 7.72 10.00 -24.80
C LEU A 273 6.32 10.64 -24.78
N ALA A 274 5.26 9.87 -24.64
CA ALA A 274 3.91 10.39 -24.54
C ALA A 274 3.76 11.32 -23.32
N GLY A 275 3.41 12.58 -23.56
CA GLY A 275 3.30 13.61 -22.52
C GLY A 275 4.57 14.42 -22.28
N HIS A 276 5.65 14.22 -23.03
CA HIS A 276 6.83 15.09 -23.05
C HIS A 276 6.67 16.20 -24.12
N LEU A 277 7.13 17.38 -23.77
CA LEU A 277 7.17 18.53 -24.68
C LEU A 277 8.35 18.43 -25.63
#